data_3338fd626dad2be994122f74b6f61f87
#
_entry.id   3338fd626dad2be994122f74b6f61f87
#
_cell.length_a   1.000
_cell.length_b   1.000
_cell.length_c   1.000
_cell.angle_alpha   90.00
_cell.angle_beta   90.00
_cell.angle_gamma   90.00
#
_symmetry.space_group_name_H-M   'P 1'
#
loop_
_entity.id
_entity.type
_entity.pdbx_description
1 polymer ?
#
loop_
_entity_poly.entity_id
_entity_poly.type
_entity_poly.pdbx_seq_one_letter_code
_entity_poly.pdbx_strand_id
1 'polypeptide(L)'
;MNRRVSWQNPQFDFSTINPAANFAQVSLKEDRNQTRKEQIPQIAQDWGLMYFYRSDCRFCALQSPLVKQLKNTFGFEVLALSLDGSPNDHFPDALPDNGVSKLLTNGLGLDRVPALFMVKRDQSASYLVSSGVLSLEDMLSRIQTLALSKPGESLFGGAQAANTVQKTTNFSAPNASADSFLTNPSAAPSL
;
A
#
# COMPACT_ATOMS: atom_id res chain seq x y z
N MET A 1 -30.69 46.01 -29.88
CA MET A 1 -29.75 44.90 -30.12
C MET A 1 -29.51 44.16 -28.81
N ASN A 2 -30.22 43.05 -28.59
CA ASN A 2 -30.02 42.20 -27.40
C ASN A 2 -28.74 41.36 -27.60
N ARG A 3 -27.66 41.74 -26.85
CA ARG A 3 -26.47 40.85 -26.74
C ARG A 3 -26.89 39.63 -25.93
N ARG A 4 -27.10 38.50 -26.57
CA ARG A 4 -27.22 37.21 -25.91
C ARG A 4 -25.91 36.97 -25.13
N VAL A 5 -26.03 36.82 -23.83
CA VAL A 5 -24.88 36.57 -22.94
C VAL A 5 -24.30 35.21 -23.28
N SER A 6 -22.99 35.09 -23.33
CA SER A 6 -22.27 33.90 -23.82
C SER A 6 -22.65 32.59 -23.08
N TRP A 7 -23.13 32.67 -21.83
CA TRP A 7 -23.60 31.49 -21.07
C TRP A 7 -24.95 30.92 -21.53
N GLN A 8 -25.68 31.64 -22.40
CA GLN A 8 -26.90 31.12 -23.07
C GLN A 8 -26.59 30.45 -24.41
N ASN A 9 -25.31 30.38 -24.80
CA ASN A 9 -24.92 29.73 -26.03
C ASN A 9 -24.77 28.21 -25.76
N PRO A 10 -25.55 27.34 -26.46
CA PRO A 10 -25.49 25.88 -26.27
C PRO A 10 -24.07 25.31 -26.47
N GLN A 11 -23.17 26.02 -27.16
CA GLN A 11 -21.80 25.61 -27.36
C GLN A 11 -20.97 25.63 -26.06
N PHE A 12 -21.42 26.33 -25.01
CA PHE A 12 -20.76 26.40 -23.72
C PHE A 12 -21.47 25.59 -22.63
N ASP A 13 -22.54 24.87 -22.97
CA ASP A 13 -23.19 23.95 -22.08
C ASP A 13 -22.47 22.59 -22.15
N PHE A 14 -21.46 22.43 -21.30
CA PHE A 14 -20.69 21.19 -21.22
C PHE A 14 -21.54 19.98 -20.79
N SER A 15 -22.71 20.20 -20.19
CA SER A 15 -23.63 19.12 -19.82
C SER A 15 -24.34 18.52 -21.06
N THR A 16 -24.50 19.31 -22.12
CA THR A 16 -25.08 18.85 -23.39
C THR A 16 -24.04 18.32 -24.39
N ILE A 17 -22.75 18.69 -24.20
CA ILE A 17 -21.68 18.37 -25.16
C ILE A 17 -21.21 16.91 -25.05
N ASN A 18 -21.31 16.25 -23.87
CA ASN A 18 -20.85 14.87 -23.72
C ASN A 18 -21.61 14.04 -22.67
N PRO A 19 -22.91 13.78 -22.78
CA PRO A 19 -23.59 12.83 -21.92
C PRO A 19 -23.01 11.40 -22.07
N ALA A 20 -22.59 11.04 -23.28
CA ALA A 20 -21.95 9.76 -23.57
C ALA A 20 -20.55 9.63 -22.94
N ALA A 21 -19.77 10.73 -22.83
CA ALA A 21 -18.45 10.71 -22.22
C ALA A 21 -18.55 10.49 -20.70
N ASN A 22 -19.53 11.09 -20.03
CA ASN A 22 -19.75 10.87 -18.60
C ASN A 22 -20.23 9.44 -18.33
N PHE A 23 -21.15 8.92 -19.14
CA PHE A 23 -21.61 7.55 -19.01
C PHE A 23 -20.48 6.55 -19.27
N ALA A 24 -19.68 6.75 -20.30
CA ALA A 24 -18.53 5.92 -20.59
C ALA A 24 -17.48 5.95 -19.46
N GLN A 25 -17.24 7.12 -18.85
CA GLN A 25 -16.33 7.24 -17.72
C GLN A 25 -16.85 6.52 -16.46
N VAL A 26 -18.14 6.59 -16.19
CA VAL A 26 -18.79 5.87 -15.07
C VAL A 26 -18.68 4.37 -15.31
N SER A 27 -19.05 3.89 -16.49
CA SER A 27 -18.96 2.48 -16.87
C SER A 27 -17.52 1.94 -16.75
N LEU A 28 -16.53 2.69 -17.26
CA LEU A 28 -15.11 2.31 -17.13
C LEU A 28 -14.62 2.27 -15.68
N LYS A 29 -15.14 3.15 -14.81
CA LYS A 29 -14.83 3.12 -13.39
C LYS A 29 -15.45 1.91 -12.70
N GLU A 30 -16.68 1.58 -13.05
CA GLU A 30 -17.40 0.41 -12.52
C GLU A 30 -16.69 -0.88 -12.93
N ASP A 31 -16.32 -1.03 -14.20
CA ASP A 31 -15.57 -2.18 -14.71
C ASP A 31 -14.21 -2.34 -14.02
N ARG A 32 -13.47 -1.23 -13.84
CA ARG A 32 -12.20 -1.25 -13.10
C ARG A 32 -12.40 -1.65 -11.64
N ASN A 33 -13.45 -1.15 -11.00
CA ASN A 33 -13.76 -1.48 -9.62
C ASN A 33 -14.15 -2.94 -9.46
N GLN A 34 -14.90 -3.49 -10.41
CA GLN A 34 -15.28 -4.89 -10.42
C GLN A 34 -14.05 -5.79 -10.61
N THR A 35 -13.24 -5.53 -11.64
CA THR A 35 -11.99 -6.25 -11.91
C THR A 35 -11.06 -6.20 -10.69
N ARG A 36 -10.98 -5.05 -10.03
CA ARG A 36 -10.16 -4.86 -8.83
C ARG A 36 -10.65 -5.70 -7.64
N LYS A 37 -11.97 -5.75 -7.41
CA LYS A 37 -12.56 -6.58 -6.35
C LYS A 37 -12.23 -8.07 -6.51
N GLU A 38 -12.10 -8.53 -7.74
CA GLU A 38 -11.78 -9.93 -8.06
C GLU A 38 -10.27 -10.21 -7.95
N GLN A 39 -9.43 -9.30 -8.40
CA GLN A 39 -7.98 -9.51 -8.46
C GLN A 39 -7.25 -9.20 -7.16
N ILE A 40 -7.70 -8.20 -6.39
CA ILE A 40 -7.00 -7.78 -5.17
C ILE A 40 -6.89 -8.91 -4.13
N PRO A 41 -7.92 -9.71 -3.86
CA PRO A 41 -7.78 -10.83 -2.93
C PRO A 41 -6.76 -11.88 -3.37
N GLN A 42 -6.62 -12.10 -4.67
CA GLN A 42 -5.60 -13.03 -5.22
C GLN A 42 -4.19 -12.45 -5.03
N ILE A 43 -4.02 -11.15 -5.30
CA ILE A 43 -2.75 -10.47 -5.05
C ILE A 43 -2.37 -10.55 -3.57
N ALA A 44 -3.33 -10.39 -2.65
CA ALA A 44 -3.09 -10.47 -1.22
C ALA A 44 -2.64 -11.85 -0.73
N GLN A 45 -2.87 -12.92 -1.49
CA GLN A 45 -2.34 -14.26 -1.18
C GLN A 45 -0.83 -14.36 -1.43
N ASP A 46 -0.34 -13.68 -2.46
CA ASP A 46 1.08 -13.76 -2.86
C ASP A 46 1.93 -12.64 -2.26
N TRP A 47 1.29 -11.52 -1.88
CA TRP A 47 1.96 -10.30 -1.46
C TRP A 47 1.52 -9.85 -0.06
N GLY A 48 2.50 -9.49 0.77
CA GLY A 48 2.31 -8.77 2.02
C GLY A 48 2.62 -7.29 1.86
N LEU A 49 2.20 -6.50 2.84
CA LEU A 49 2.46 -5.06 2.91
C LEU A 49 3.31 -4.74 4.13
N MET A 50 4.32 -3.90 3.96
CA MET A 50 5.11 -3.31 5.04
C MET A 50 4.82 -1.82 5.10
N TYR A 51 4.29 -1.37 6.23
CA TYR A 51 3.88 0.01 6.47
C TYR A 51 4.81 0.68 7.46
N PHE A 52 5.53 1.69 7.00
CA PHE A 52 6.46 2.47 7.83
C PHE A 52 5.85 3.80 8.23
N TYR A 53 5.93 4.10 9.52
CA TYR A 53 5.39 5.33 10.08
C TYR A 53 6.21 5.83 11.28
N ARG A 54 5.85 7.00 11.78
CA ARG A 54 6.27 7.53 13.08
C ARG A 54 5.02 7.90 13.87
N SER A 55 5.07 7.79 15.17
CA SER A 55 3.94 8.10 16.05
C SER A 55 3.59 9.60 16.04
N ASP A 56 4.60 10.47 15.90
CA ASP A 56 4.48 11.93 15.87
C ASP A 56 4.14 12.50 14.47
N CYS A 57 3.92 11.64 13.48
CA CYS A 57 3.70 12.05 12.09
C CYS A 57 2.21 12.26 11.78
N ARG A 58 1.79 13.51 11.57
CA ARG A 58 0.41 13.85 11.19
C ARG A 58 -0.09 13.14 9.93
N PHE A 59 0.76 13.02 8.91
CA PHE A 59 0.40 12.33 7.67
C PHE A 59 0.27 10.81 7.86
N CYS A 60 1.04 10.26 8.79
CA CYS A 60 0.92 8.86 9.16
C CYS A 60 -0.42 8.58 9.86
N ALA A 61 -0.89 9.48 10.71
CA ALA A 61 -2.21 9.37 11.33
C ALA A 61 -3.35 9.34 10.30
N LEU A 62 -3.22 10.09 9.20
CA LEU A 62 -4.19 10.07 8.09
C LEU A 62 -4.12 8.78 7.26
N GLN A 63 -2.92 8.24 7.07
CA GLN A 63 -2.70 7.07 6.24
C GLN A 63 -3.01 5.75 6.97
N SER A 64 -2.75 5.67 8.27
CA SER A 64 -2.89 4.44 9.08
C SER A 64 -4.27 3.79 8.97
N PRO A 65 -5.41 4.51 9.06
CA PRO A 65 -6.73 3.89 8.93
C PRO A 65 -6.95 3.29 7.54
N LEU A 66 -6.41 3.90 6.48
CA LEU A 66 -6.53 3.40 5.11
C LEU A 66 -5.70 2.13 4.91
N VAL A 67 -4.50 2.07 5.49
CA VAL A 67 -3.67 0.86 5.48
C VAL A 67 -4.33 -0.26 6.31
N LYS A 68 -4.95 0.06 7.45
CA LYS A 68 -5.74 -0.92 8.21
C LYS A 68 -6.93 -1.44 7.41
N GLN A 69 -7.54 -0.62 6.56
CA GLN A 69 -8.61 -1.06 5.66
C GLN A 69 -8.09 -2.03 4.59
N LEU A 70 -6.86 -1.87 4.07
CA LEU A 70 -6.24 -2.88 3.19
C LEU A 70 -6.16 -4.25 3.86
N LYS A 71 -5.80 -4.29 5.15
CA LYS A 71 -5.78 -5.51 5.95
C LYS A 71 -7.18 -6.11 6.12
N ASN A 72 -8.13 -5.32 6.61
CA ASN A 72 -9.41 -5.81 7.08
C ASN A 72 -10.41 -6.11 5.94
N THR A 73 -10.36 -5.33 4.86
CA THR A 73 -11.33 -5.42 3.76
C THR A 73 -10.81 -6.22 2.58
N PHE A 74 -9.52 -6.11 2.29
CA PHE A 74 -8.92 -6.73 1.11
C PHE A 74 -8.04 -7.94 1.41
N GLY A 75 -7.86 -8.28 2.70
CA GLY A 75 -7.18 -9.50 3.12
C GLY A 75 -5.65 -9.43 3.04
N PHE A 76 -5.05 -8.26 2.88
CA PHE A 76 -3.61 -8.14 2.92
C PHE A 76 -3.07 -8.42 4.33
N GLU A 77 -1.98 -9.16 4.40
CA GLU A 77 -1.15 -9.20 5.59
C GLU A 77 -0.36 -7.89 5.67
N VAL A 78 -0.51 -7.15 6.77
CA VAL A 78 0.16 -5.85 6.97
C VAL A 78 1.07 -5.95 8.17
N LEU A 79 2.36 -5.76 7.94
CA LEU A 79 3.38 -5.57 8.98
C LEU A 79 3.61 -4.06 9.14
N ALA A 80 3.18 -3.52 10.28
CA ALA A 80 3.41 -2.13 10.62
C ALA A 80 4.75 -1.99 11.35
N LEU A 81 5.58 -1.07 10.88
CA LEU A 81 6.94 -0.81 11.37
C LEU A 81 7.08 0.64 11.79
N SER A 82 7.38 0.86 13.06
CA SER A 82 7.56 2.18 13.63
C SER A 82 9.03 2.59 13.60
N LEU A 83 9.33 3.75 13.00
CA LEU A 83 10.70 4.28 12.95
C LEU A 83 11.14 4.89 14.30
N ASP A 84 10.20 5.28 15.14
CA ASP A 84 10.46 5.80 16.50
C ASP A 84 10.16 4.78 17.60
N GLY A 85 9.83 3.54 17.23
CA GLY A 85 9.55 2.45 18.15
C GLY A 85 8.21 2.53 18.87
N SER A 86 7.37 3.54 18.59
CA SER A 86 6.09 3.73 19.27
C SER A 86 4.92 3.19 18.45
N PRO A 87 3.96 2.47 19.04
CA PRO A 87 2.74 2.06 18.37
C PRO A 87 1.83 3.26 18.08
N ASN A 88 0.82 3.05 17.23
CA ASN A 88 -0.28 4.00 17.05
C ASN A 88 -1.63 3.31 17.23
N ASP A 89 -2.72 4.08 17.30
CA ASP A 89 -4.08 3.57 17.58
C ASP A 89 -4.57 2.53 16.57
N HIS A 90 -4.08 2.59 15.33
CA HIS A 90 -4.45 1.66 14.28
C HIS A 90 -3.59 0.39 14.25
N PHE A 91 -2.35 0.49 14.75
CA PHE A 91 -1.38 -0.60 14.81
C PHE A 91 -0.75 -0.68 16.20
N PRO A 92 -1.49 -1.18 17.21
CA PRO A 92 -0.96 -1.36 18.56
C PRO A 92 0.14 -2.42 18.60
N ASP A 93 0.14 -3.35 17.63
CA ASP A 93 1.11 -4.46 17.51
C ASP A 93 2.30 -4.10 16.60
N ALA A 94 2.50 -2.81 16.30
CA ALA A 94 3.58 -2.39 15.42
C ALA A 94 4.94 -2.73 16.04
N LEU A 95 5.84 -3.20 15.18
CA LEU A 95 7.21 -3.51 15.57
C LEU A 95 8.13 -2.31 15.30
N PRO A 96 9.24 -2.16 16.05
CA PRO A 96 10.27 -1.21 15.68
C PRO A 96 10.92 -1.60 14.35
N ASP A 97 11.36 -0.62 13.56
CA ASP A 97 11.92 -0.83 12.22
C ASP A 97 13.14 -1.78 12.21
N ASN A 98 14.01 -1.73 13.21
CA ASN A 98 15.20 -2.59 13.33
C ASN A 98 16.03 -2.73 12.05
N GLY A 99 16.00 -1.72 11.16
CA GLY A 99 16.77 -1.68 9.93
C GLY A 99 16.09 -2.28 8.70
N VAL A 100 14.83 -2.71 8.79
CA VAL A 100 14.04 -3.23 7.64
C VAL A 100 13.90 -2.17 6.55
N SER A 101 13.70 -0.91 6.93
CA SER A 101 13.64 0.22 5.99
C SER A 101 14.92 0.35 5.16
N LYS A 102 16.09 0.18 5.77
CA LYS A 102 17.38 0.19 5.08
C LYS A 102 17.53 -1.01 4.14
N LEU A 103 17.04 -2.18 4.56
CA LEU A 103 17.08 -3.37 3.71
C LEU A 103 16.27 -3.16 2.43
N LEU A 104 15.05 -2.62 2.53
CA LEU A 104 14.17 -2.37 1.39
C LEU A 104 14.64 -1.23 0.49
N THR A 105 15.50 -0.34 0.99
CA THR A 105 16.01 0.83 0.26
C THR A 105 17.50 0.72 -0.10
N ASN A 106 18.05 -0.50 -0.11
CA ASN A 106 19.47 -0.74 -0.42
C ASN A 106 20.45 0.07 0.46
N GLY A 107 20.15 0.17 1.73
CA GLY A 107 21.00 0.87 2.71
C GLY A 107 20.71 2.37 2.87
N LEU A 108 19.89 2.97 2.01
CA LEU A 108 19.59 4.40 2.06
C LEU A 108 18.72 4.80 3.26
N GLY A 109 17.82 3.89 3.69
CA GLY A 109 16.78 4.20 4.67
C GLY A 109 15.63 4.98 4.07
N LEU A 110 14.66 5.37 4.91
CA LEU A 110 13.50 6.15 4.49
C LEU A 110 13.71 7.63 4.82
N ASP A 111 13.62 8.48 3.83
CA ASP A 111 13.70 9.94 3.95
C ASP A 111 12.38 10.57 4.39
N ARG A 112 11.27 9.89 4.17
CA ARG A 112 9.93 10.37 4.51
C ARG A 112 8.96 9.24 4.84
N VAL A 113 8.00 9.56 5.70
CA VAL A 113 6.88 8.72 6.09
C VAL A 113 5.54 9.49 5.95
N PRO A 114 4.42 8.79 5.78
CA PRO A 114 4.25 7.34 5.73
C PRO A 114 4.84 6.74 4.45
N ALA A 115 5.35 5.50 4.54
CA ALA A 115 5.80 4.75 3.38
C ALA A 115 5.16 3.35 3.39
N LEU A 116 4.72 2.89 2.22
CA LEU A 116 4.10 1.59 2.05
C LEU A 116 4.85 0.81 0.99
N PHE A 117 5.33 -0.36 1.35
CA PHE A 117 5.95 -1.33 0.44
C PHE A 117 5.05 -2.55 0.32
N MET A 118 5.05 -3.16 -0.86
CA MET A 118 4.57 -4.51 -1.06
C MET A 118 5.75 -5.45 -1.23
N VAL A 119 5.69 -6.60 -0.58
CA VAL A 119 6.75 -7.60 -0.58
C VAL A 119 6.15 -8.94 -0.91
N LYS A 120 6.75 -9.64 -1.87
CA LYS A 120 6.30 -10.97 -2.22
C LYS A 120 6.61 -11.96 -1.09
N ARG A 121 5.71 -12.89 -0.80
CA ARG A 121 5.86 -13.82 0.34
C ARG A 121 7.11 -14.68 0.25
N ASP A 122 7.55 -15.02 -0.95
CA ASP A 122 8.80 -15.73 -1.22
C ASP A 122 10.04 -14.81 -1.16
N GLN A 123 9.86 -13.51 -0.83
CA GLN A 123 10.89 -12.49 -0.75
C GLN A 123 11.66 -12.25 -2.06
N SER A 124 11.13 -12.72 -3.18
CA SER A 124 11.77 -12.55 -4.50
C SER A 124 11.64 -11.14 -5.07
N ALA A 125 10.68 -10.35 -4.57
CA ALA A 125 10.45 -8.99 -5.04
C ALA A 125 9.88 -8.10 -3.93
N SER A 126 10.25 -6.82 -3.97
CA SER A 126 9.68 -5.76 -3.15
C SER A 126 9.50 -4.51 -3.98
N TYR A 127 8.39 -3.80 -3.80
CA TYR A 127 8.07 -2.58 -4.53
C TYR A 127 7.58 -1.49 -3.57
N LEU A 128 8.01 -0.25 -3.81
CA LEU A 128 7.46 0.92 -3.12
C LEU A 128 6.09 1.26 -3.72
N VAL A 129 5.04 1.10 -2.92
CA VAL A 129 3.68 1.49 -3.31
C VAL A 129 3.48 2.98 -3.15
N SER A 130 3.91 3.54 -2.01
CA SER A 130 3.80 4.98 -1.73
C SER A 130 4.88 5.48 -0.78
N SER A 131 5.28 6.74 -1.01
CA SER A 131 6.02 7.56 -0.07
C SER A 131 5.22 8.85 0.13
N GLY A 132 4.50 8.94 1.26
CA GLY A 132 3.48 9.96 1.55
C GLY A 132 2.06 9.40 1.54
N VAL A 133 1.07 10.30 1.71
CA VAL A 133 -0.36 9.94 1.80
C VAL A 133 -0.93 9.66 0.42
N LEU A 134 -1.64 8.55 0.32
CA LEU A 134 -2.44 8.18 -0.86
C LEU A 134 -3.88 7.84 -0.44
N SER A 135 -4.82 8.05 -1.36
CA SER A 135 -6.17 7.51 -1.22
C SER A 135 -6.15 5.98 -1.27
N LEU A 136 -7.19 5.35 -0.71
CA LEU A 136 -7.33 3.89 -0.78
C LEU A 136 -7.38 3.40 -2.23
N GLU A 137 -8.09 4.12 -3.10
CA GLU A 137 -8.21 3.78 -4.51
C GLU A 137 -6.86 3.82 -5.24
N ASP A 138 -6.05 4.86 -4.98
CA ASP A 138 -4.73 4.99 -5.56
C ASP A 138 -3.78 3.90 -5.07
N MET A 139 -3.83 3.55 -3.77
CA MET A 139 -3.06 2.44 -3.22
C MET A 139 -3.42 1.12 -3.91
N LEU A 140 -4.70 0.80 -4.02
CA LEU A 140 -5.17 -0.42 -4.70
C LEU A 140 -4.76 -0.45 -6.18
N SER A 141 -4.86 0.68 -6.87
CA SER A 141 -4.46 0.80 -8.28
C SER A 141 -2.96 0.55 -8.46
N ARG A 142 -2.13 1.13 -7.59
CA ARG A 142 -0.67 0.91 -7.62
C ARG A 142 -0.29 -0.52 -7.27
N ILE A 143 -0.90 -1.09 -6.23
CA ILE A 143 -0.68 -2.50 -5.84
C ILE A 143 -1.00 -3.43 -7.01
N GLN A 144 -2.15 -3.23 -7.67
CA GLN A 144 -2.55 -4.03 -8.84
C GLN A 144 -1.53 -3.89 -9.98
N THR A 145 -1.12 -2.67 -10.31
CA THR A 145 -0.14 -2.40 -11.36
C THR A 145 1.21 -3.06 -11.05
N LEU A 146 1.70 -2.89 -9.80
CA LEU A 146 2.98 -3.44 -9.36
C LEU A 146 2.97 -4.98 -9.32
N ALA A 147 1.86 -5.58 -8.87
CA ALA A 147 1.74 -7.04 -8.83
C ALA A 147 1.77 -7.69 -10.22
N LEU A 148 1.29 -6.98 -11.25
CA LEU A 148 1.23 -7.44 -12.63
C LEU A 148 2.48 -7.06 -13.45
N SER A 149 3.35 -6.20 -12.91
CA SER A 149 4.57 -5.78 -13.60
C SER A 149 5.66 -6.85 -13.55
N LYS A 150 6.50 -6.83 -14.58
CA LYS A 150 7.67 -7.71 -14.63
C LYS A 150 8.78 -7.14 -13.73
N PRO A 151 9.56 -7.99 -13.04
CA PRO A 151 10.72 -7.55 -12.27
C PRO A 151 11.67 -6.71 -13.12
N GLY A 152 12.00 -5.50 -12.65
CA GLY A 152 12.93 -4.59 -13.35
C GLY A 152 12.27 -3.53 -14.24
N GLU A 153 10.95 -3.53 -14.39
CA GLU A 153 10.23 -2.49 -15.13
C GLU A 153 10.01 -1.24 -14.25
N SER A 154 10.51 -0.09 -14.68
CA SER A 154 10.29 1.18 -13.98
C SER A 154 8.93 1.76 -14.37
N LEU A 155 7.92 1.58 -13.51
CA LEU A 155 6.52 1.94 -13.79
C LEU A 155 6.15 3.37 -13.41
N PHE A 156 6.94 4.01 -12.57
CA PHE A 156 6.70 5.38 -12.13
C PHE A 156 8.01 6.17 -12.23
N GLY A 157 8.04 7.20 -13.08
CA GLY A 157 9.23 8.02 -13.30
C GLY A 157 9.85 8.49 -11.98
N GLY A 158 11.06 8.04 -11.69
CA GLY A 158 11.85 8.42 -10.52
C GLY A 158 11.79 7.50 -9.30
N ALA A 159 10.80 6.63 -9.16
CA ALA A 159 10.86 5.54 -8.19
C ALA A 159 11.52 4.34 -8.87
N GLN A 160 12.82 4.20 -8.71
CA GLN A 160 13.50 2.95 -9.06
C GLN A 160 12.77 1.83 -8.32
N ALA A 161 12.37 0.79 -9.06
CA ALA A 161 11.97 -0.47 -8.44
C ALA A 161 12.99 -0.74 -7.34
N ALA A 162 12.54 -0.83 -6.09
CA ALA A 162 13.40 -1.26 -5.01
C ALA A 162 13.94 -2.61 -5.47
N ASN A 163 15.23 -2.65 -5.75
CA ASN A 163 15.89 -3.71 -6.51
C ASN A 163 15.37 -5.07 -6.12
N THR A 164 15.20 -5.93 -7.14
CA THR A 164 15.34 -7.38 -6.96
C THR A 164 16.42 -7.60 -5.91
N VAL A 165 16.03 -8.12 -4.75
CA VAL A 165 16.99 -8.53 -3.73
C VAL A 165 17.89 -9.54 -4.46
N GLN A 166 19.08 -9.09 -4.81
CA GLN A 166 20.10 -10.04 -5.29
C GLN A 166 20.25 -11.03 -4.16
N LYS A 167 19.97 -12.27 -4.48
CA LYS A 167 20.09 -13.43 -3.62
C LYS A 167 21.53 -13.47 -3.09
N THR A 168 21.78 -12.69 -2.07
CA THR A 168 22.98 -12.87 -1.26
C THR A 168 22.73 -14.12 -0.44
N THR A 169 23.31 -15.20 -0.88
CA THR A 169 23.27 -16.56 -0.32
C THR A 169 23.92 -16.67 1.06
N ASN A 170 23.87 -15.62 1.89
CA ASN A 170 24.43 -15.64 3.25
C ASN A 170 23.56 -14.84 4.23
N PHE A 171 22.25 -15.06 4.23
CA PHE A 171 21.43 -14.71 5.35
C PHE A 171 21.25 -15.95 6.22
N SER A 172 22.16 -16.16 7.16
CA SER A 172 21.88 -16.97 8.34
C SER A 172 20.85 -16.22 9.16
N ALA A 173 19.60 -16.65 9.05
CA ALA A 173 18.55 -16.22 9.95
C ALA A 173 19.02 -16.49 11.38
N PRO A 174 18.91 -15.53 12.33
CA PRO A 174 18.99 -15.88 13.74
C PRO A 174 17.82 -16.86 13.98
N ASN A 175 18.16 -18.03 14.52
CA ASN A 175 17.23 -19.09 14.90
C ASN A 175 16.12 -18.52 15.80
N ALA A 176 15.03 -18.08 15.21
CA ALA A 176 13.76 -17.96 15.86
C ALA A 176 12.95 -19.17 15.39
N SER A 177 13.02 -20.23 16.17
CA SER A 177 12.20 -21.43 16.00
C SER A 177 10.74 -21.00 15.89
N ALA A 178 10.14 -21.24 14.73
CA ALA A 178 8.73 -21.00 14.47
C ALA A 178 7.78 -21.87 15.33
N ASP A 179 8.32 -22.65 16.25
CA ASP A 179 7.57 -23.59 17.10
C ASP A 179 7.10 -23.02 18.45
N SER A 180 7.35 -21.75 18.76
CA SER A 180 6.97 -21.18 20.07
C SER A 180 5.60 -20.48 20.07
N PHE A 181 4.89 -20.40 18.96
CA PHE A 181 3.60 -19.69 18.93
C PHE A 181 2.36 -20.58 19.12
N LEU A 182 2.51 -21.90 19.24
CA LEU A 182 1.34 -22.79 19.29
C LEU A 182 1.14 -23.57 20.60
N THR A 183 1.92 -23.35 21.66
CA THR A 183 1.67 -24.03 22.91
C THR A 183 1.94 -23.14 24.11
N ASN A 184 0.94 -22.45 24.62
CA ASN A 184 0.71 -22.36 26.06
C ASN A 184 -0.71 -21.88 26.40
N PRO A 185 -1.68 -22.79 26.62
CA PRO A 185 -2.83 -22.52 27.45
C PRO A 185 -2.52 -23.04 28.85
N SER A 186 -2.60 -22.18 29.84
CA SER A 186 -2.63 -22.55 31.26
C SER A 186 -1.40 -22.23 32.08
N ALA A 187 -1.50 -21.11 32.80
CA ALA A 187 -1.03 -21.00 34.20
C ALA A 187 -1.84 -19.89 34.85
N ALA A 188 -2.90 -20.31 35.54
CA ALA A 188 -3.54 -19.49 36.55
C ALA A 188 -2.63 -19.43 37.80
N PRO A 189 -2.46 -18.30 38.46
CA PRO A 189 -1.85 -18.24 39.77
C PRO A 189 -2.90 -18.60 40.84
N SER A 190 -2.58 -19.61 41.60
CA SER A 190 -3.27 -19.91 42.87
C SER A 190 -2.62 -19.11 43.98
N LEU A 191 -3.47 -18.46 44.82
CA LEU A 191 -3.26 -17.92 46.19
C LEU A 191 -2.46 -16.63 46.29
#